data_a672477002eb57baf0a0a2827d27c976
#
_entry.id   a672477002eb57baf0a0a2827d27c976
#
_cell.length_a   1.000
_cell.length_b   1.000
_cell.length_c   1.000
_cell.angle_alpha   90.00
_cell.angle_beta   90.00
_cell.angle_gamma   90.00
#
_symmetry.space_group_name_H-M   'P 1'
#
loop_
_entity.id
_entity.type
_entity.pdbx_description
1 polymer ?
#
loop_
_entity_poly.entity_id
_entity_poly.type
_entity_poly.pdbx_seq_one_letter_code
_entity_poly.pdbx_strand_id
1 'polypeptide(L)'
;MTINADVNIDLAIEELGLNNNEYVINWDTHSIHKWYDDGRNPDPQPTDEQINAAWETWKSKNGSLPLVELRYQRNRKLKESDWMAIPDRTMTDAQKTYRQALRDLPANQTPTDIKLSNITWPTEPT
;
A
#
# COMPACT_ATOMS: atom_id res chain seq x y z
N MET A 1 -0.71 0.88 -26.73
CA MET A 1 -1.07 1.34 -25.37
C MET A 1 0.06 0.97 -24.42
N THR A 2 0.30 1.76 -23.42
CA THR A 2 1.37 1.54 -22.45
C THR A 2 0.78 1.42 -21.04
N ILE A 3 1.57 0.83 -20.14
CA ILE A 3 1.22 0.79 -18.71
C ILE A 3 1.43 2.20 -18.15
N ASN A 4 0.44 2.72 -17.41
CA ASN A 4 0.51 4.04 -16.82
C ASN A 4 1.65 4.11 -15.78
N ALA A 5 2.28 5.27 -15.66
CA ALA A 5 3.48 5.44 -14.85
C ALA A 5 3.26 5.20 -13.34
N ASP A 6 2.04 5.41 -12.84
CA ASP A 6 1.69 5.23 -11.43
C ASP A 6 1.38 3.77 -11.06
N VAL A 7 1.28 2.87 -12.03
CA VAL A 7 0.89 1.47 -11.79
C VAL A 7 2.00 0.72 -11.09
N ASN A 8 1.66 0.01 -10.02
CA ASN A 8 2.51 -1.05 -9.51
C ASN A 8 2.16 -2.35 -10.25
N ILE A 9 3.03 -2.77 -11.16
CA ILE A 9 2.76 -3.89 -12.08
C ILE A 9 2.55 -5.20 -11.31
N ASP A 10 3.36 -5.45 -10.28
CA ASP A 10 3.21 -6.67 -9.47
C ASP A 10 1.85 -6.75 -8.78
N LEU A 11 1.40 -5.66 -8.18
CA LEU A 11 0.09 -5.61 -7.51
C LEU A 11 -1.05 -5.70 -8.51
N ALA A 12 -0.90 -5.12 -9.69
CA ALA A 12 -1.90 -5.24 -10.76
C ALA A 12 -2.01 -6.69 -11.25
N ILE A 13 -0.89 -7.38 -11.40
CA ILE A 13 -0.88 -8.81 -11.78
C ILE A 13 -1.55 -9.64 -10.70
N GLU A 14 -1.28 -9.37 -9.43
CA GLU A 14 -1.93 -10.04 -8.30
C GLU A 14 -3.44 -9.79 -8.30
N GLU A 15 -3.88 -8.56 -8.56
CA GLU A 15 -5.31 -8.21 -8.64
C GLU A 15 -6.03 -8.97 -9.75
N LEU A 16 -5.33 -9.27 -10.86
CA LEU A 16 -5.87 -10.08 -11.94
C LEU A 16 -5.91 -11.58 -11.60
N GLY A 17 -5.35 -11.99 -10.45
CA GLY A 17 -5.25 -13.40 -10.09
C GLY A 17 -4.16 -14.15 -10.85
N LEU A 18 -3.17 -13.45 -11.40
CA LEU A 18 -2.13 -14.02 -12.25
C LEU A 18 -0.78 -14.17 -11.54
N ASN A 19 -0.76 -14.06 -10.21
CA ASN A 19 0.47 -14.10 -9.42
C ASN A 19 1.15 -15.49 -9.36
N ASN A 20 0.51 -16.54 -9.90
CA ASN A 20 1.12 -17.85 -10.02
C ASN A 20 1.96 -18.01 -11.30
N ASN A 21 2.13 -16.96 -12.06
CA ASN A 21 2.90 -16.96 -13.30
C ASN A 21 4.30 -16.40 -13.08
N GLU A 22 5.23 -16.81 -13.92
CA GLU A 22 6.60 -16.30 -13.88
C GLU A 22 6.77 -15.20 -14.93
N TYR A 23 7.35 -14.07 -14.51
CA TYR A 23 7.56 -12.93 -15.40
C TYR A 23 8.73 -12.09 -14.90
N VAL A 24 9.23 -11.23 -15.78
CA VAL A 24 10.27 -10.25 -15.47
C VAL A 24 9.77 -8.86 -15.85
N ILE A 25 9.93 -7.91 -14.94
CA ILE A 25 9.57 -6.51 -15.16
C ILE A 25 10.82 -5.71 -15.50
N ASN A 26 10.72 -4.89 -16.54
CA ASN A 26 11.72 -3.88 -16.82
C ASN A 26 11.28 -2.57 -16.15
N TRP A 27 11.96 -2.21 -15.08
CA TRP A 27 11.61 -1.04 -14.28
C TRP A 27 11.96 0.27 -15.00
N ASP A 28 12.96 0.26 -15.90
CA ASP A 28 13.37 1.45 -16.64
C ASP A 28 12.32 1.84 -17.69
N THR A 29 11.74 0.84 -18.38
CA THR A 29 10.70 1.07 -19.39
C THR A 29 9.30 0.95 -18.82
N HIS A 30 9.17 0.54 -17.55
CA HIS A 30 7.90 0.34 -16.85
C HIS A 30 6.97 -0.59 -17.64
N SER A 31 7.45 -1.79 -17.94
CA SER A 31 6.75 -2.78 -18.74
C SER A 31 7.09 -4.19 -18.34
N ILE A 32 6.27 -5.16 -18.76
CA ILE A 32 6.61 -6.57 -18.62
C ILE A 32 7.67 -6.88 -19.67
N HIS A 33 8.88 -7.17 -19.22
CA HIS A 33 9.99 -7.50 -20.11
C HIS A 33 9.83 -8.90 -20.71
N LYS A 34 9.40 -9.85 -19.89
CA LYS A 34 9.21 -11.23 -20.31
C LYS A 34 8.10 -11.89 -19.51
N TRP A 35 7.21 -12.53 -20.25
CA TRP A 35 6.21 -13.45 -19.70
C TRP A 35 6.55 -14.83 -20.28
N TYR A 36 6.80 -15.80 -19.42
CA TYR A 36 7.25 -17.11 -19.87
C TYR A 36 6.09 -17.91 -20.47
N ASP A 37 6.20 -18.22 -21.76
CA ASP A 37 5.17 -18.96 -22.51
C ASP A 37 5.60 -20.36 -22.94
N ASP A 38 6.63 -20.91 -22.26
CA ASP A 38 7.22 -22.20 -22.56
C ASP A 38 6.54 -23.38 -21.84
N GLY A 39 5.30 -23.18 -21.37
CA GLY A 39 4.53 -24.18 -20.67
C GLY A 39 4.56 -24.09 -19.17
N ARG A 40 5.41 -23.21 -18.58
CA ARG A 40 5.48 -23.05 -17.14
C ARG A 40 4.39 -22.16 -16.57
N ASN A 41 3.85 -21.24 -17.39
CA ASN A 41 2.80 -20.34 -16.95
C ASN A 41 1.42 -20.90 -17.30
N PRO A 42 0.47 -20.97 -16.34
CA PRO A 42 -0.88 -21.44 -16.62
C PRO A 42 -1.72 -20.43 -17.42
N ASP A 43 -1.35 -19.17 -17.41
CA ASP A 43 -2.16 -18.10 -17.97
C ASP A 43 -1.38 -17.30 -19.03
N PRO A 44 -2.08 -16.69 -20.02
CA PRO A 44 -1.43 -15.82 -20.99
C PRO A 44 -1.03 -14.50 -20.35
N GLN A 45 -0.08 -13.81 -21.00
CA GLN A 45 0.34 -12.47 -20.56
C GLN A 45 -0.83 -11.49 -20.63
N PRO A 46 -1.08 -10.73 -19.53
CA PRO A 46 -2.11 -9.68 -19.56
C PRO A 46 -1.69 -8.54 -20.48
N THR A 47 -2.66 -7.88 -21.08
CA THR A 47 -2.42 -6.69 -21.88
C THR A 47 -2.12 -5.48 -20.99
N ASP A 48 -1.49 -4.46 -21.54
CA ASP A 48 -1.25 -3.20 -20.81
C ASP A 48 -2.57 -2.59 -20.32
N GLU A 49 -3.61 -2.68 -21.14
CA GLU A 49 -4.94 -2.20 -20.78
C GLU A 49 -5.52 -2.95 -19.57
N GLN A 50 -5.36 -4.27 -19.55
CA GLN A 50 -5.78 -5.08 -18.39
C GLN A 50 -4.99 -4.72 -17.13
N ILE A 51 -3.70 -4.48 -17.26
CA ILE A 51 -2.83 -4.07 -16.15
C ILE A 51 -3.30 -2.71 -15.60
N ASN A 52 -3.55 -1.74 -16.48
CA ASN A 52 -4.02 -0.41 -16.05
C ASN A 52 -5.37 -0.49 -15.34
N ALA A 53 -6.31 -1.27 -15.88
CA ALA A 53 -7.64 -1.45 -15.28
C ALA A 53 -7.56 -2.17 -13.91
N ALA A 54 -6.71 -3.18 -13.81
CA ALA A 54 -6.51 -3.89 -12.54
C ALA A 54 -5.92 -2.97 -11.46
N TRP A 55 -5.04 -2.06 -11.83
CA TRP A 55 -4.48 -1.08 -10.91
C TRP A 55 -5.55 -0.14 -10.37
N GLU A 56 -6.47 0.33 -11.23
CA GLU A 56 -7.59 1.15 -10.78
C GLU A 56 -8.50 0.38 -9.80
N THR A 57 -8.76 -0.90 -10.07
CA THR A 57 -9.51 -1.78 -9.17
C THR A 57 -8.79 -1.95 -7.83
N TRP A 58 -7.49 -2.18 -7.87
CA TRP A 58 -6.68 -2.32 -6.65
C TRP A 58 -6.75 -1.05 -5.80
N LYS A 59 -6.59 0.13 -6.42
CA LYS A 59 -6.69 1.42 -5.71
C LYS A 59 -8.07 1.62 -5.10
N SER A 60 -9.11 1.21 -5.80
CA SER A 60 -10.49 1.31 -5.33
C SER A 60 -10.72 0.49 -4.05
N LYS A 61 -10.08 -0.68 -3.94
CA LYS A 61 -10.18 -1.55 -2.76
C LYS A 61 -9.31 -1.10 -1.60
N ASN A 62 -8.10 -0.61 -1.89
CA ASN A 62 -7.05 -0.40 -0.89
C ASN A 62 -6.72 1.08 -0.66
N GLY A 63 -7.23 1.98 -1.49
CA GLY A 63 -6.78 3.35 -1.56
C GLY A 63 -5.53 3.44 -2.43
N SER A 64 -4.69 4.41 -2.18
CA SER A 64 -3.42 4.54 -2.90
C SER A 64 -2.29 3.77 -2.19
N LEU A 65 -1.19 3.49 -2.89
CA LEU A 65 0.00 2.92 -2.25
C LEU A 65 0.49 3.79 -1.09
N PRO A 66 0.57 5.13 -1.22
CA PRO A 66 0.92 5.97 -0.06
C PRO A 66 -0.02 5.80 1.12
N LEU A 67 -1.31 5.60 0.89
CA LEU A 67 -2.26 5.36 1.99
C LEU A 67 -2.02 4.02 2.67
N VAL A 68 -1.73 2.97 1.89
CA VAL A 68 -1.39 1.65 2.43
C VAL A 68 -0.12 1.72 3.28
N GLU A 69 0.92 2.41 2.77
CA GLU A 69 2.17 2.61 3.51
C GLU A 69 1.95 3.44 4.77
N LEU A 70 1.12 4.48 4.70
CA LEU A 70 0.75 5.29 5.85
C LEU A 70 0.11 4.44 6.95
N ARG A 71 -0.83 3.56 6.58
CA ARG A 71 -1.49 2.65 7.52
C ARG A 71 -0.49 1.68 8.13
N TYR A 72 0.43 1.16 7.33
CA TYR A 72 1.48 0.26 7.82
C TYR A 72 2.35 0.95 8.87
N GLN A 73 2.85 2.15 8.59
CA GLN A 73 3.66 2.90 9.52
C GLN A 73 2.87 3.31 10.78
N ARG A 74 1.62 3.72 10.60
CA ARG A 74 0.70 4.03 11.70
C ARG A 74 0.50 2.81 12.61
N ASN A 75 0.25 1.65 12.03
CA ASN A 75 0.03 0.41 12.79
C ASN A 75 1.29 0.02 13.56
N ARG A 76 2.46 0.23 12.96
CA ARG A 76 3.74 -0.03 13.65
C ARG A 76 3.90 0.89 14.86
N LYS A 77 3.58 2.17 14.72
CA LYS A 77 3.63 3.13 15.85
C LYS A 77 2.62 2.77 16.94
N LEU A 78 1.42 2.34 16.59
CA LEU A 78 0.45 1.86 17.57
C LEU A 78 0.97 0.64 18.31
N LYS A 79 1.56 -0.31 17.61
CA LYS A 79 2.16 -1.50 18.22
C LYS A 79 3.30 -1.14 19.18
N GLU A 80 4.16 -0.22 18.78
CA GLU A 80 5.27 0.26 19.62
C GLU A 80 4.79 0.97 20.89
N SER A 81 3.57 1.52 20.88
CA SER A 81 2.98 2.23 22.02
C SER A 81 1.96 1.41 22.80
N ASP A 82 1.77 0.12 22.49
CA ASP A 82 0.79 -0.74 23.17
C ASP A 82 1.08 -0.89 24.66
N TRP A 83 2.34 -0.77 25.09
CA TRP A 83 2.71 -0.80 26.49
C TRP A 83 2.00 0.28 27.32
N MET A 84 1.58 1.38 26.69
CA MET A 84 0.85 2.46 27.38
C MET A 84 -0.56 2.04 27.77
N ALA A 85 -1.13 1.06 27.07
CA ALA A 85 -2.52 0.64 27.23
C ALA A 85 -2.68 -0.70 27.97
N ILE A 86 -1.62 -1.23 28.59
CA ILE A 86 -1.71 -2.49 29.33
C ILE A 86 -2.57 -2.30 30.60
N PRO A 87 -3.29 -3.37 31.06
CA PRO A 87 -4.26 -3.24 32.15
C PRO A 87 -3.71 -2.71 33.44
N ASP A 88 -2.42 -2.96 33.73
CA ASP A 88 -1.78 -2.54 34.98
C ASP A 88 -1.31 -1.08 34.98
N ARG A 89 -1.57 -0.35 33.90
CA ARG A 89 -1.16 1.05 33.75
C ARG A 89 -2.37 1.93 33.48
N THR A 90 -2.31 3.15 33.98
CA THR A 90 -3.26 4.19 33.62
C THR A 90 -2.63 5.06 32.53
N MET A 91 -3.21 5.10 31.33
CA MET A 91 -2.74 6.00 30.30
C MET A 91 -2.96 7.45 30.70
N THR A 92 -1.94 8.28 30.46
CA THR A 92 -2.09 9.73 30.61
C THR A 92 -2.98 10.26 29.49
N ASP A 93 -3.53 11.47 29.68
CA ASP A 93 -4.33 12.12 28.63
C ASP A 93 -3.49 12.37 27.36
N ALA A 94 -2.21 12.71 27.53
CA ALA A 94 -1.28 12.89 26.39
C ALA A 94 -1.10 11.57 25.61
N GLN A 95 -0.98 10.45 26.30
CA GLN A 95 -0.86 9.13 25.68
C GLN A 95 -2.13 8.74 24.94
N LYS A 96 -3.30 8.99 25.52
CA LYS A 96 -4.60 8.74 24.88
C LYS A 96 -4.74 9.59 23.61
N THR A 97 -4.40 10.86 23.69
CA THR A 97 -4.46 11.79 22.56
C THR A 97 -3.52 11.35 21.44
N TYR A 98 -2.30 10.95 21.76
CA TYR A 98 -1.33 10.45 20.79
C TYR A 98 -1.86 9.23 20.04
N ARG A 99 -2.34 8.22 20.78
CA ARG A 99 -2.85 6.98 20.17
C ARG A 99 -4.11 7.25 19.33
N GLN A 100 -5.00 8.14 19.78
CA GLN A 100 -6.17 8.50 19.00
C GLN A 100 -5.80 9.25 17.73
N ALA A 101 -4.85 10.17 17.81
CA ALA A 101 -4.35 10.88 16.62
C ALA A 101 -3.75 9.92 15.59
N LEU A 102 -3.05 8.87 16.01
CA LEU A 102 -2.55 7.83 15.11
C LEU A 102 -3.70 7.08 14.42
N ARG A 103 -4.75 6.72 15.16
CA ARG A 103 -5.91 6.03 14.59
C ARG A 103 -6.63 6.88 13.55
N ASP A 104 -6.72 8.18 13.81
CA ASP A 104 -7.46 9.11 12.95
C ASP A 104 -6.64 9.58 11.74
N LEU A 105 -5.33 9.40 11.75
CA LEU A 105 -4.44 9.96 10.74
C LEU A 105 -4.79 9.56 9.32
N PRO A 106 -5.07 8.27 8.98
CA PRO A 106 -5.45 7.90 7.63
C PRO A 106 -6.76 8.54 7.18
N ALA A 107 -7.74 8.70 8.07
CA ALA A 107 -9.05 9.28 7.74
C ALA A 107 -8.96 10.77 7.40
N ASN A 108 -7.91 11.46 7.88
CA ASN A 108 -7.70 12.88 7.65
C ASN A 108 -6.95 13.17 6.35
N GLN A 109 -6.58 12.14 5.58
CA GLN A 109 -5.85 12.30 4.34
C GLN A 109 -6.78 12.21 3.14
N THR A 110 -6.43 12.92 2.06
CA THR A 110 -7.10 12.77 0.76
C THR A 110 -6.40 11.62 0.02
N PRO A 111 -7.06 10.48 -0.22
CA PRO A 111 -6.37 9.28 -0.73
C PRO A 111 -5.61 9.49 -2.03
N THR A 112 -6.05 10.41 -2.89
CA THR A 112 -5.43 10.67 -4.18
C THR A 112 -4.21 11.58 -4.11
N ASP A 113 -4.05 12.33 -3.01
CA ASP A 113 -3.05 13.39 -2.89
C ASP A 113 -2.03 13.14 -1.78
N ILE A 114 -2.02 11.93 -1.21
CA ILE A 114 -1.12 11.62 -0.12
C ILE A 114 0.33 11.60 -0.61
N LYS A 115 1.17 12.36 0.11
CA LYS A 115 2.63 12.33 -0.04
C LYS A 115 3.22 12.03 1.33
N LEU A 116 3.89 10.88 1.45
CA LEU A 116 4.44 10.44 2.74
C LEU A 116 5.39 11.47 3.37
N SER A 117 6.13 12.20 2.55
CA SER A 117 7.04 13.25 3.01
C SER A 117 6.32 14.44 3.65
N ASN A 118 5.03 14.61 3.38
CA ASN A 118 4.24 15.74 3.88
C ASN A 118 3.35 15.35 5.08
N ILE A 119 3.43 14.12 5.54
CA ILE A 119 2.64 13.65 6.68
C ILE A 119 3.22 14.23 7.97
N THR A 120 2.35 14.86 8.76
CA THR A 120 2.71 15.31 10.10
C THR A 120 2.33 14.21 11.08
N TRP A 121 3.33 13.50 11.58
CA TRP A 121 3.12 12.43 12.55
C TRP A 121 2.87 13.02 13.94
N PRO A 122 1.91 12.46 14.71
CA PRO A 122 1.76 12.85 16.11
C PRO A 122 3.07 12.62 16.87
N THR A 123 3.36 13.51 17.82
CA THR A 123 4.56 13.41 18.65
C THR A 123 4.29 12.47 19.83
N GLU A 124 5.13 11.43 19.97
CA GLU A 124 5.01 10.50 21.08
C GLU A 124 5.27 11.20 22.40
N PRO A 125 4.37 11.11 23.40
CA PRO A 125 4.58 11.69 24.72
C PRO A 125 5.64 10.92 25.51
N THR A 126 6.38 11.63 26.32
CA THR A 126 7.41 11.05 27.21
C THR A 126 6.84 10.53 28.52
#